data_e19a191d68bc7eea15d4aa2ba1c15e79
#
_entry.id   e19a191d68bc7eea15d4aa2ba1c15e79
#
_cell.length_a   1.000
_cell.length_b   1.000
_cell.length_c   1.000
_cell.angle_alpha   90.00
_cell.angle_beta   90.00
_cell.angle_gamma   90.00
#
_symmetry.space_group_name_H-M   'P 1'
#
loop_
_entity.id
_entity.type
_entity.pdbx_description
1 polymer ?
#
loop_
_entity_poly.entity_id
_entity_poly.type
_entity_poly.pdbx_seq_one_letter_code
_entity_poly.pdbx_strand_id
1 'polypeptide(L)'
;MDFYFAYVKIEHDKSHGHIKTMNNLSNQSKIFLWAKKVFNLAAVVFTLTILGNQFGASDVFAAPTPTLSAAINNANVTINGNQVINSTNKTTEFPLRLTVNTNNRTGYTATISSESNNTALVNNSSALQAKIDSISTPSSLANLPNNTWGYRLASAPNYNPIPALATPASFRQTTEATNGVSITDLNIGMKLASNLENGSYTNRLIFSVVTNPIDRRAVFKPGPEINQAIARVNSGSRANAFRRCTVTEGIKRQSHYNVADPVESDFDVYIWPDWSWGDKGICYGSDAAKIYANPDSSYMFSSFSGIYSADFSNIDTSEVISMKGMFKDASYLNPIDVSRFDTRKVQDMSEMFSGIRSLIRRDTITLNLSNFNTANVVNMKGMFKDSSRFTDINMSSFNTSKVTDMSEMFYGATSLPTINLSSFDFQNVTDMNSMFFQLANLQTVIATRFNTGKVTNFKNMFWRASITSLNTAGFETQSAVNMSGMFYGTRIPNLDLSSFNTQNVTDMSGMFGETEYTVKLYLTNFDTRNVQDFTGMFSLGHYTRDSLTNIYVRSDFNTSSVTKRIYNVFGERRTLRGGNGSRCSFSGNNNEALKCLRIDRPGDPGYFTQI
;
A
#
# COMPACT_ATOMS: atom_id res chain seq x y z
N MET A 1 4.22 33.55 6.98
CA MET A 1 4.80 33.43 8.34
C MET A 1 3.84 34.09 9.29
N ASP A 2 3.01 33.32 9.97
CA ASP A 2 2.01 33.88 10.90
C ASP A 2 2.55 33.72 12.31
N PHE A 3 2.65 34.85 13.03
CA PHE A 3 3.09 34.89 14.41
C PHE A 3 1.86 35.03 15.31
N TYR A 4 1.74 34.13 16.28
CA TYR A 4 0.71 34.18 17.31
C TYR A 4 1.36 34.48 18.65
N PHE A 5 0.80 35.42 19.40
CA PHE A 5 1.32 35.83 20.68
C PHE A 5 0.42 35.32 21.80
N ALA A 6 1.00 34.69 22.80
CA ALA A 6 0.35 34.42 24.08
C ALA A 6 1.00 35.31 25.14
N TYR A 7 0.21 36.14 25.78
CA TYR A 7 0.65 37.02 26.84
C TYR A 7 0.36 36.36 28.20
N VAL A 8 1.39 36.16 29.00
CA VAL A 8 1.29 35.58 30.34
C VAL A 8 1.57 36.66 31.37
N LYS A 9 0.60 36.90 32.24
CA LYS A 9 0.68 37.89 33.31
C LYS A 9 0.37 37.19 34.65
N ILE A 10 1.22 37.42 35.65
CA ILE A 10 1.01 36.96 37.01
C ILE A 10 0.91 38.21 37.92
N GLU A 11 -0.17 38.27 38.69
CA GLU A 11 -0.35 39.30 39.72
C GLU A 11 -0.18 38.69 41.08
N HIS A 12 0.75 39.24 41.88
CA HIS A 12 1.00 38.88 43.25
C HIS A 12 0.99 40.16 44.13
N ASP A 13 0.01 40.23 45.04
CA ASP A 13 -0.10 41.31 46.04
C ASP A 13 -0.13 40.70 47.44
N LYS A 14 0.75 41.17 48.31
CA LYS A 14 0.85 40.80 49.74
C LYS A 14 -0.09 41.64 50.63
N SER A 15 -0.71 42.69 50.09
CA SER A 15 -1.66 43.51 50.85
C SER A 15 -3.07 42.92 50.79
N HIS A 16 -3.70 42.80 51.95
CA HIS A 16 -5.03 42.20 52.17
C HIS A 16 -6.11 42.72 51.26
N GLY A 17 -6.74 41.85 50.52
CA GLY A 17 -8.12 41.82 50.12
C GLY A 17 -8.80 43.09 49.61
N HIS A 18 -8.68 43.38 48.32
CA HIS A 18 -9.77 43.98 47.55
C HIS A 18 -9.62 43.61 46.09
N ILE A 19 -10.60 42.85 45.64
CA ILE A 19 -10.83 42.57 44.21
C ILE A 19 -11.24 43.86 43.53
N LYS A 20 -10.37 44.46 42.72
CA LYS A 20 -10.77 45.43 41.70
C LYS A 20 -10.78 44.75 40.35
N THR A 21 -11.99 44.45 39.90
CA THR A 21 -12.30 44.20 38.49
C THR A 21 -11.98 45.47 37.70
N MET A 22 -10.95 45.46 36.90
CA MET A 22 -10.76 46.45 35.84
C MET A 22 -11.18 45.83 34.51
N ASN A 23 -12.41 46.19 34.13
CA ASN A 23 -12.80 46.19 32.74
C ASN A 23 -12.14 47.41 32.04
N ASN A 24 -11.72 47.18 30.81
CA ASN A 24 -11.63 48.14 29.70
C ASN A 24 -10.26 48.60 29.21
N LEU A 25 -10.17 48.32 27.96
CA LEU A 25 -10.16 49.19 26.77
C LEU A 25 -8.82 49.38 26.07
N SER A 26 -8.88 48.94 24.82
CA SER A 26 -8.33 49.60 23.63
C SER A 26 -6.87 50.10 23.68
N ASN A 27 -6.02 49.31 23.12
CA ASN A 27 -4.81 49.81 22.47
C ASN A 27 -4.50 49.05 21.19
N GLN A 28 -5.45 49.02 20.25
CA GLN A 28 -5.20 48.57 18.88
C GLN A 28 -4.36 49.55 18.05
N SER A 29 -4.12 50.77 18.52
CA SER A 29 -3.47 51.80 17.72
C SER A 29 -1.94 51.90 17.83
N LYS A 30 -1.29 51.20 18.77
CA LYS A 30 0.18 51.25 18.89
C LYS A 30 0.91 50.04 18.27
N ILE A 31 0.21 48.97 17.91
CA ILE A 31 0.78 47.80 17.26
C ILE A 31 1.03 48.04 15.76
N PHE A 32 0.32 48.98 15.16
CA PHE A 32 0.40 49.31 13.72
C PHE A 32 1.67 50.07 13.30
N LEU A 33 2.37 50.72 14.23
CA LEU A 33 3.54 51.54 13.85
C LEU A 33 4.87 50.79 13.85
N TRP A 34 4.98 49.68 14.53
CA TRP A 34 6.21 48.90 14.56
C TRP A 34 6.28 47.85 13.45
N ALA A 35 5.15 47.31 13.04
CA ALA A 35 5.01 46.45 11.89
C ALA A 35 5.41 47.13 10.56
N LYS A 36 5.33 48.44 10.48
CA LYS A 36 5.64 49.24 9.27
C LYS A 36 7.14 49.33 8.95
N LYS A 37 8.03 49.06 9.89
CA LYS A 37 9.51 49.13 9.65
C LYS A 37 10.18 47.83 9.24
N VAL A 38 9.54 46.70 9.45
CA VAL A 38 10.05 45.38 9.01
C VAL A 38 9.43 44.93 7.68
N PHE A 39 8.32 45.59 7.27
CA PHE A 39 7.57 45.22 6.06
C PHE A 39 8.04 45.86 4.75
N ASN A 40 9.05 46.71 4.77
CA ASN A 40 9.50 47.40 3.55
C ASN A 40 10.39 46.59 2.61
N LEU A 41 10.64 45.29 2.88
CA LEU A 41 11.36 44.41 1.94
C LEU A 41 10.51 43.27 1.33
N ALA A 42 9.28 43.06 1.80
CA ALA A 42 8.37 42.07 1.26
C ALA A 42 7.20 42.62 0.42
N ALA A 43 7.03 43.95 0.40
CA ALA A 43 5.89 44.62 -0.26
C ALA A 43 6.15 45.03 -1.73
N VAL A 44 7.29 44.70 -2.32
CA VAL A 44 7.59 45.05 -3.73
C VAL A 44 7.16 43.97 -4.73
N VAL A 45 6.66 42.82 -4.28
CA VAL A 45 6.18 41.74 -5.17
C VAL A 45 4.67 41.69 -5.36
N PHE A 46 3.89 42.55 -4.67
CA PHE A 46 2.41 42.42 -4.65
C PHE A 46 1.63 43.50 -5.45
N THR A 47 2.28 44.36 -6.23
CA THR A 47 1.60 45.42 -6.98
C THR A 47 1.88 45.42 -8.49
N LEU A 48 1.98 44.24 -9.12
CA LEU A 48 2.09 44.18 -10.59
C LEU A 48 1.17 43.17 -11.27
N THR A 49 -0.04 42.97 -10.76
CA THR A 49 -1.03 42.12 -11.43
C THR A 49 -2.45 42.65 -11.33
N ILE A 50 -2.68 43.88 -11.69
CA ILE A 50 -4.01 44.36 -12.12
C ILE A 50 -3.81 45.40 -13.21
N LEU A 51 -3.66 44.98 -14.46
CA LEU A 51 -4.04 45.64 -15.69
C LEU A 51 -3.63 44.77 -16.89
N GLY A 52 -4.59 44.02 -17.40
CA GLY A 52 -4.36 43.19 -18.59
C GLY A 52 -5.45 42.18 -18.84
N ASN A 53 -6.71 42.59 -18.76
CA ASN A 53 -7.80 41.81 -19.34
C ASN A 53 -7.91 42.15 -20.81
N GLN A 54 -7.62 41.17 -21.66
CA GLN A 54 -8.27 40.74 -22.90
C GLN A 54 -7.26 40.08 -23.83
N PHE A 55 -7.13 38.78 -23.68
CA PHE A 55 -6.88 37.81 -24.78
C PHE A 55 -7.01 36.41 -24.14
N GLY A 56 -7.79 35.52 -24.77
CA GLY A 56 -8.10 34.23 -24.24
C GLY A 56 -6.85 33.44 -23.85
N ALA A 57 -6.59 33.39 -22.58
CA ALA A 57 -5.61 32.50 -21.99
C ALA A 57 -6.34 31.20 -21.64
N SER A 58 -5.92 30.10 -22.27
CA SER A 58 -6.11 28.77 -21.69
C SER A 58 -5.72 28.84 -20.21
N ASP A 59 -6.62 28.39 -19.34
CA ASP A 59 -6.41 28.34 -17.90
C ASP A 59 -5.08 27.67 -17.58
N VAL A 60 -4.07 28.46 -17.31
CA VAL A 60 -2.86 28.02 -16.62
C VAL A 60 -3.32 27.79 -15.19
N PHE A 61 -3.64 26.57 -14.84
CA PHE A 61 -3.81 26.18 -13.45
C PHE A 61 -2.47 26.38 -12.77
N ALA A 62 -2.28 27.57 -12.15
CA ALA A 62 -1.22 27.74 -11.18
C ALA A 62 -1.48 26.72 -10.07
N ALA A 63 -0.50 25.86 -9.81
CA ALA A 63 -0.58 24.93 -8.69
C ALA A 63 -1.04 25.68 -7.44
N PRO A 64 -2.00 25.19 -6.68
CA PRO A 64 -2.53 25.90 -5.54
C PRO A 64 -1.38 26.24 -4.58
N THR A 65 -1.14 27.53 -4.37
CA THR A 65 -0.15 27.98 -3.38
C THR A 65 -0.54 27.39 -2.04
N PRO A 66 0.40 26.82 -1.28
CA PRO A 66 0.07 26.26 0.02
C PRO A 66 -0.63 27.29 0.89
N THR A 67 -1.77 26.91 1.42
CA THR A 67 -2.48 27.69 2.42
C THR A 67 -2.03 27.29 3.81
N LEU A 68 -1.91 28.25 4.70
CA LEU A 68 -1.63 28.04 6.11
C LEU A 68 -2.53 28.93 6.93
N SER A 69 -3.31 28.35 7.80
CA SER A 69 -3.98 29.07 8.87
C SER A 69 -3.63 28.45 10.22
N ALA A 70 -3.39 29.27 11.22
CA ALA A 70 -3.14 28.82 12.56
C ALA A 70 -3.84 29.75 13.57
N ALA A 71 -4.21 29.18 14.71
CA ALA A 71 -4.78 29.93 15.80
C ALA A 71 -4.38 29.32 17.14
N ILE A 72 -4.19 30.18 18.16
CA ILE A 72 -4.00 29.74 19.54
C ILE A 72 -5.15 30.23 20.39
N ASN A 73 -5.72 29.35 21.22
CA ASN A 73 -6.71 29.77 22.22
C ASN A 73 -6.01 30.39 23.42
N ASN A 74 -6.78 31.11 24.26
CA ASN A 74 -6.28 31.70 25.51
C ASN A 74 -5.03 32.57 25.32
N ALA A 75 -5.03 33.42 24.29
CA ALA A 75 -3.90 34.30 23.95
C ALA A 75 -3.48 35.24 25.10
N ASN A 76 -4.38 35.52 26.04
CA ASN A 76 -4.10 36.29 27.23
C ASN A 76 -4.44 35.49 28.49
N VAL A 77 -3.46 35.16 29.28
CA VAL A 77 -3.63 34.44 30.55
C VAL A 77 -3.17 35.29 31.70
N THR A 78 -4.05 35.48 32.66
CA THR A 78 -3.75 36.15 33.93
C THR A 78 -3.93 35.18 35.08
N ILE A 79 -2.92 35.04 35.90
CA ILE A 79 -2.89 34.13 37.04
C ILE A 79 -2.83 34.92 38.34
N ASN A 80 -3.71 34.57 39.27
CA ASN A 80 -3.65 35.10 40.62
C ASN A 80 -2.53 34.41 41.42
N GLY A 81 -1.38 35.05 41.55
CA GLY A 81 -0.21 34.51 42.24
C GLY A 81 -0.46 34.20 43.73
N ASN A 82 -1.30 34.95 44.41
CA ASN A 82 -1.68 34.69 45.79
C ASN A 82 -2.45 33.37 45.94
N GLN A 83 -3.34 33.09 45.03
CA GLN A 83 -4.06 31.83 45.04
C GLN A 83 -3.14 30.63 44.84
N VAL A 84 -2.13 30.72 43.96
CA VAL A 84 -1.14 29.68 43.72
C VAL A 84 -0.25 29.47 44.95
N ILE A 85 0.29 30.56 45.50
CA ILE A 85 1.19 30.51 46.68
C ILE A 85 0.48 29.89 47.89
N ASN A 86 -0.80 30.15 48.06
CA ASN A 86 -1.60 29.64 49.17
C ASN A 86 -2.19 28.25 48.88
N SER A 87 -2.01 27.70 47.70
CA SER A 87 -2.40 26.33 47.40
C SER A 87 -1.47 25.29 48.03
N THR A 88 -1.96 24.07 48.27
CA THR A 88 -1.21 22.97 48.90
C THR A 88 0.12 22.69 48.18
N ASN A 89 0.11 22.65 46.87
CA ASN A 89 1.26 22.28 46.04
C ASN A 89 2.08 23.49 45.59
N LYS A 90 1.53 24.69 45.73
CA LYS A 90 2.12 25.96 45.22
C LYS A 90 2.40 25.95 43.74
N THR A 91 1.69 25.11 43.02
CA THR A 91 1.81 24.94 41.56
C THR A 91 0.51 25.26 40.86
N THR A 92 0.61 25.67 39.60
CA THR A 92 -0.53 25.82 38.71
C THR A 92 -0.11 25.49 37.27
N GLU A 93 -1.05 25.05 36.48
CA GLU A 93 -0.88 24.91 35.03
C GLU A 93 -2.10 25.45 34.29
N PHE A 94 -1.91 25.87 33.06
CA PHE A 94 -3.01 26.26 32.20
C PHE A 94 -2.80 25.72 30.77
N PRO A 95 -3.87 25.28 30.14
CA PRO A 95 -3.81 24.72 28.80
C PRO A 95 -3.80 25.81 27.73
N LEU A 96 -3.01 25.57 26.70
CA LEU A 96 -3.03 26.27 25.43
C LEU A 96 -3.31 25.27 24.32
N ARG A 97 -4.09 25.65 23.32
CA ARG A 97 -4.37 24.83 22.15
C ARG A 97 -3.96 25.57 20.90
N LEU A 98 -3.01 25.00 20.16
CA LEU A 98 -2.67 25.40 18.82
C LEU A 98 -3.51 24.60 17.83
N THR A 99 -4.20 25.30 16.94
CA THR A 99 -4.91 24.71 15.79
C THR A 99 -4.22 25.15 14.51
N VAL A 100 -3.95 24.22 13.61
CA VAL A 100 -3.30 24.49 12.31
C VAL A 100 -4.08 23.81 11.21
N ASN A 101 -4.30 24.52 10.11
CA ASN A 101 -4.85 23.96 8.88
C ASN A 101 -3.95 24.36 7.71
N THR A 102 -3.47 23.39 6.95
CA THR A 102 -2.66 23.60 5.75
C THR A 102 -2.91 22.53 4.71
N ASN A 103 -2.95 22.91 3.44
CA ASN A 103 -2.94 21.99 2.30
C ASN A 103 -1.51 21.65 1.85
N ASN A 104 -0.47 22.14 2.56
CA ASN A 104 0.91 21.84 2.21
C ASN A 104 1.21 20.34 2.40
N ARG A 105 1.47 19.63 1.32
CA ARG A 105 1.74 18.17 1.34
C ARG A 105 2.98 17.76 2.15
N THR A 106 3.91 18.69 2.38
CA THR A 106 5.08 18.45 3.24
C THR A 106 4.82 18.84 4.70
N GLY A 107 3.59 19.30 5.00
CA GLY A 107 3.19 19.64 6.34
C GLY A 107 3.70 21.00 6.84
N TYR A 108 3.83 21.13 8.14
CA TYR A 108 4.25 22.34 8.82
C TYR A 108 5.15 22.04 10.01
N THR A 109 5.88 23.08 10.44
CA THR A 109 6.63 23.07 11.70
C THR A 109 6.12 24.18 12.60
N ALA A 110 5.83 23.87 13.87
CA ALA A 110 5.44 24.81 14.90
C ALA A 110 6.51 24.91 15.97
N THR A 111 6.88 26.14 16.32
CA THR A 111 7.89 26.45 17.34
C THR A 111 7.33 27.38 18.41
N ILE A 112 7.95 27.35 19.59
CA ILE A 112 7.67 28.23 20.71
C ILE A 112 8.96 28.96 21.13
N SER A 113 8.85 30.23 21.48
CA SER A 113 9.91 31.00 22.13
C SER A 113 9.34 32.11 23.01
N SER A 114 10.18 32.70 23.86
CA SER A 114 9.91 34.04 24.45
C SER A 114 10.03 35.11 23.38
N GLU A 115 9.36 36.28 23.59
CA GLU A 115 9.47 37.43 22.71
C GLU A 115 10.87 38.06 22.65
N SER A 116 11.70 37.74 23.61
CA SER A 116 13.09 38.18 23.72
C SER A 116 14.01 37.05 24.15
N ASN A 117 15.29 37.34 24.31
CA ASN A 117 16.22 36.35 24.89
C ASN A 117 16.06 36.26 26.43
N ASN A 118 15.26 37.12 27.05
CA ASN A 118 14.88 36.95 28.46
C ASN A 118 13.68 36.01 28.56
N THR A 119 13.88 34.84 29.13
CA THR A 119 12.87 33.78 29.26
C THR A 119 12.09 33.84 30.57
N ALA A 120 12.44 34.75 31.48
CA ALA A 120 11.76 34.93 32.76
C ALA A 120 10.49 35.79 32.64
N LEU A 121 9.52 35.54 33.50
CA LEU A 121 8.48 36.51 33.79
C LEU A 121 9.07 37.61 34.67
N VAL A 122 9.05 38.86 34.21
CA VAL A 122 9.71 39.96 34.88
C VAL A 122 8.68 40.83 35.59
N ASN A 123 8.99 41.25 36.81
CA ASN A 123 8.17 42.19 37.58
C ASN A 123 8.13 43.55 36.90
N ASN A 124 6.93 44.12 36.72
CA ASN A 124 6.73 45.40 36.07
C ASN A 124 7.19 46.60 36.92
N SER A 125 7.52 46.37 38.20
CA SER A 125 8.11 47.41 39.05
C SER A 125 9.61 47.51 38.79
N SER A 126 10.06 48.59 38.24
CA SER A 126 11.46 48.83 37.87
C SER A 126 12.44 48.84 39.08
N ALA A 127 11.92 48.97 40.31
CA ALA A 127 12.72 49.00 41.53
C ALA A 127 13.10 47.58 42.05
N LEU A 128 12.38 46.56 41.67
CA LEU A 128 12.45 45.24 42.33
C LEU A 128 13.23 44.16 41.60
N GLN A 129 13.49 44.28 40.33
CA GLN A 129 14.17 43.27 39.46
C GLN A 129 13.79 41.79 39.71
N ALA A 130 12.69 41.57 40.43
CA ALA A 130 12.23 40.21 40.76
C ALA A 130 11.75 39.46 39.52
N LYS A 131 12.00 38.14 39.45
CA LYS A 131 11.73 37.31 38.31
C LYS A 131 11.10 35.99 38.74
N ILE A 132 10.33 35.39 37.82
CA ILE A 132 10.01 33.98 37.84
C ILE A 132 10.78 33.39 36.68
N ASP A 133 11.87 32.67 36.97
CA ASP A 133 12.80 32.20 35.96
C ASP A 133 12.23 31.01 35.17
N SER A 134 12.67 30.86 33.93
CA SER A 134 12.46 29.61 33.21
C SER A 134 13.22 28.48 33.87
N ILE A 135 12.64 27.28 33.97
CA ILE A 135 13.41 26.11 34.42
C ILE A 135 14.63 25.88 33.54
N SER A 136 15.69 25.30 34.10
CA SER A 136 16.93 25.00 33.37
C SER A 136 16.97 23.57 32.81
N THR A 137 16.23 22.65 33.43
CA THR A 137 16.17 21.23 33.07
C THR A 137 14.73 20.74 33.07
N PRO A 138 14.36 19.79 32.21
CA PRO A 138 13.01 19.22 32.19
C PRO A 138 12.63 18.64 33.56
N SER A 139 11.42 18.97 34.05
CA SER A 139 10.93 18.54 35.36
C SER A 139 9.40 18.36 35.36
N SER A 140 8.90 17.46 36.20
CA SER A 140 7.45 17.34 36.43
C SER A 140 6.91 18.57 37.19
N LEU A 141 5.60 18.84 37.09
CA LEU A 141 4.97 20.00 37.73
C LEU A 141 5.28 20.08 39.26
N ALA A 142 5.22 18.96 39.95
CA ALA A 142 5.47 18.88 41.39
C ALA A 142 6.93 19.20 41.75
N ASN A 143 7.87 18.84 40.88
CA ASN A 143 9.30 18.97 41.10
C ASN A 143 9.89 20.27 40.51
N LEU A 144 9.07 21.17 39.97
CA LEU A 144 9.57 22.47 39.55
C LEU A 144 10.27 23.19 40.72
N PRO A 145 11.40 23.87 40.47
CA PRO A 145 11.99 24.77 41.45
C PRO A 145 11.05 25.91 41.84
N ASN A 146 11.18 26.45 43.01
CA ASN A 146 10.39 27.59 43.46
C ASN A 146 10.62 28.82 42.55
N ASN A 147 9.55 29.56 42.23
CA ASN A 147 9.57 30.73 41.39
C ASN A 147 10.13 30.45 40.00
N THR A 148 9.68 29.31 39.43
CA THR A 148 10.02 28.95 38.04
C THR A 148 8.79 28.56 37.23
N TRP A 149 8.93 28.61 35.90
CA TRP A 149 7.91 28.23 34.93
C TRP A 149 8.51 27.50 33.73
N GLY A 150 7.64 26.80 32.98
CA GLY A 150 8.03 26.08 31.80
C GLY A 150 6.81 25.65 30.95
N TYR A 151 7.06 25.01 29.82
CA TYR A 151 6.00 24.49 28.95
C TYR A 151 6.16 22.98 28.73
N ARG A 152 5.06 22.30 28.40
CA ARG A 152 5.07 20.91 27.93
C ARG A 152 3.98 20.66 26.88
N LEU A 153 4.14 19.63 26.06
CA LEU A 153 3.00 19.03 25.36
C LEU A 153 2.07 18.39 26.40
N ALA A 154 0.76 18.45 26.19
CA ALA A 154 -0.20 17.85 27.13
C ALA A 154 0.03 16.36 27.34
N SER A 155 0.55 15.65 26.31
CA SER A 155 0.92 14.23 26.34
C SER A 155 2.26 13.94 27.04
N ALA A 156 3.10 14.94 27.28
CA ALA A 156 4.41 14.77 27.90
C ALA A 156 4.34 14.89 29.43
N PRO A 157 5.11 14.09 30.21
CA PRO A 157 5.08 14.17 31.67
C PRO A 157 5.81 15.37 32.22
N ASN A 158 6.84 15.88 31.53
CA ASN A 158 7.75 16.89 32.02
C ASN A 158 7.59 18.23 31.30
N TYR A 159 7.77 19.31 32.04
CA TYR A 159 7.91 20.66 31.54
C TYR A 159 9.33 20.89 31.03
N ASN A 160 9.46 21.60 29.95
CA ASN A 160 10.70 22.04 29.32
C ASN A 160 10.98 23.50 29.65
N PRO A 161 12.24 23.95 29.59
CA PRO A 161 12.58 25.36 29.66
C PRO A 161 11.86 26.19 28.58
N ILE A 162 11.48 27.42 28.91
CA ILE A 162 10.99 28.37 27.91
C ILE A 162 12.16 28.77 27.00
N PRO A 163 12.07 28.56 25.68
CA PRO A 163 13.17 28.88 24.78
C PRO A 163 13.29 30.40 24.57
N ALA A 164 14.52 30.87 24.40
CA ALA A 164 14.79 32.25 24.02
C ALA A 164 14.38 32.53 22.56
N LEU A 165 14.19 33.82 22.22
CA LEU A 165 13.89 34.23 20.84
C LEU A 165 14.94 33.74 19.83
N ALA A 166 16.22 33.80 20.20
CA ALA A 166 17.30 33.37 19.33
C ALA A 166 17.38 31.86 19.11
N THR A 167 16.74 31.05 19.98
CA THR A 167 16.77 29.59 19.95
C THR A 167 15.37 29.01 20.15
N PRO A 168 14.42 29.23 19.23
CA PRO A 168 13.06 28.68 19.37
C PRO A 168 13.09 27.17 19.37
N ALA A 169 12.23 26.54 20.16
CA ALA A 169 12.10 25.09 20.20
C ALA A 169 10.94 24.62 19.31
N SER A 170 11.21 23.64 18.47
CA SER A 170 10.15 22.93 17.72
C SER A 170 9.41 21.99 18.68
N PHE A 171 8.09 22.10 18.73
CA PHE A 171 7.24 21.21 19.53
C PHE A 171 6.24 20.39 18.69
N ARG A 172 6.04 20.75 17.43
CA ARG A 172 5.23 20.00 16.47
C ARG A 172 5.82 20.11 15.08
N GLN A 173 5.97 18.97 14.42
CA GLN A 173 6.31 18.86 13.01
C GLN A 173 5.43 17.80 12.37
N THR A 174 4.89 18.09 11.19
CA THR A 174 4.15 17.15 10.35
C THR A 174 4.84 17.02 9.01
N THR A 175 4.59 15.92 8.32
CA THR A 175 5.19 15.63 7.00
C THR A 175 4.16 15.52 5.89
N GLU A 176 2.91 15.89 6.20
CA GLU A 176 1.77 15.81 5.29
C GLU A 176 0.79 16.96 5.53
N ALA A 177 -0.08 17.23 4.57
CA ALA A 177 -1.17 18.18 4.71
C ALA A 177 -2.08 17.79 5.90
N THR A 178 -2.70 18.78 6.52
CA THR A 178 -3.68 18.51 7.57
C THR A 178 -4.99 18.03 6.92
N ASN A 179 -5.48 16.87 7.35
CA ASN A 179 -6.83 16.42 6.97
C ASN A 179 -7.87 17.12 7.88
N GLY A 180 -8.26 18.33 7.49
CA GLY A 180 -9.02 19.24 8.36
C GLY A 180 -8.10 20.06 9.27
N VAL A 181 -8.34 20.06 10.58
CA VAL A 181 -7.60 20.86 11.55
C VAL A 181 -6.68 19.98 12.40
N SER A 182 -5.38 20.25 12.36
CA SER A 182 -4.41 19.66 13.28
C SER A 182 -4.43 20.38 14.63
N ILE A 183 -4.60 19.64 15.71
CA ILE A 183 -4.67 20.17 17.07
C ILE A 183 -3.44 19.73 17.85
N THR A 184 -2.81 20.69 18.55
CA THR A 184 -1.72 20.42 19.49
C THR A 184 -2.00 21.12 20.80
N ASP A 185 -2.16 20.34 21.85
CA ASP A 185 -2.39 20.83 23.20
C ASP A 185 -1.06 20.94 23.97
N LEU A 186 -0.85 22.12 24.57
CA LEU A 186 0.29 22.44 25.41
C LEU A 186 -0.21 22.87 26.79
N ASN A 187 0.64 22.71 27.81
CA ASN A 187 0.43 23.27 29.12
C ASN A 187 1.60 24.18 29.49
N ILE A 188 1.29 25.34 30.03
CA ILE A 188 2.26 26.18 30.75
C ILE A 188 2.10 25.89 32.23
N GLY A 189 3.18 25.52 32.88
CA GLY A 189 3.19 25.23 34.32
C GLY A 189 4.15 26.08 35.08
N MET A 190 3.85 26.33 36.35
CA MET A 190 4.72 27.09 37.24
C MET A 190 4.58 26.67 38.70
N LYS A 191 5.61 26.99 39.48
CA LYS A 191 5.64 26.84 40.94
C LYS A 191 6.07 28.16 41.58
N LEU A 192 5.27 28.67 42.52
CA LEU A 192 5.51 29.94 43.20
C LEU A 192 5.83 29.68 44.68
N ALA A 193 6.57 30.56 45.28
CA ALA A 193 6.90 30.51 46.68
C ALA A 193 6.52 31.80 47.42
N SER A 194 6.36 31.73 48.73
CA SER A 194 5.94 32.86 49.58
C SER A 194 6.95 34.00 49.67
N ASN A 195 8.18 33.75 49.22
CA ASN A 195 9.21 34.80 49.12
C ASN A 195 9.17 35.60 47.82
N LEU A 196 8.22 35.28 46.91
CA LEU A 196 8.03 36.06 45.70
C LEU A 196 7.61 37.50 46.08
N GLU A 197 8.23 38.51 45.46
CA GLU A 197 7.91 39.89 45.75
C GLU A 197 6.57 40.31 45.15
N ASN A 198 5.96 41.36 45.75
CA ASN A 198 4.71 41.90 45.20
C ASN A 198 4.92 42.47 43.83
N GLY A 199 3.92 42.37 42.98
CA GLY A 199 3.96 42.95 41.68
C GLY A 199 3.27 42.14 40.60
N SER A 200 3.34 42.63 39.39
CA SER A 200 2.82 41.99 38.17
C SER A 200 4.02 41.48 37.37
N TYR A 201 4.05 40.18 37.17
CA TYR A 201 5.10 39.49 36.42
C TYR A 201 4.58 39.12 35.04
N THR A 202 5.30 39.52 33.99
CA THR A 202 4.85 39.34 32.63
C THR A 202 5.93 38.81 31.72
N ASN A 203 5.54 37.98 30.79
CA ASN A 203 6.31 37.62 29.61
C ASN A 203 5.35 37.34 28.44
N ARG A 204 5.86 37.38 27.23
CA ARG A 204 5.12 37.11 26.03
C ARG A 204 5.75 35.91 25.27
N LEU A 205 4.95 34.92 24.96
CA LEU A 205 5.39 33.75 24.18
C LEU A 205 5.00 33.92 22.72
N ILE A 206 5.90 33.60 21.83
CA ILE A 206 5.69 33.55 20.38
C ILE A 206 5.51 32.09 19.96
N PHE A 207 4.39 31.83 19.31
CA PHE A 207 4.13 30.58 18.57
C PHE A 207 4.29 30.90 17.09
N SER A 208 5.28 30.28 16.46
CA SER A 208 5.50 30.45 15.03
C SER A 208 5.12 29.15 14.31
N VAL A 209 4.31 29.27 13.27
CA VAL A 209 3.93 28.15 12.42
C VAL A 209 4.38 28.47 11.00
N VAL A 210 5.15 27.58 10.40
CA VAL A 210 5.64 27.72 9.03
C VAL A 210 5.33 26.44 8.26
N THR A 211 4.95 26.59 6.99
CA THR A 211 4.89 25.43 6.08
C THR A 211 6.29 24.90 5.86
N ASN A 212 6.43 23.59 5.86
CA ASN A 212 7.70 22.97 5.46
C ASN A 212 8.02 23.31 3.99
N PRO A 213 9.29 23.33 3.58
CA PRO A 213 9.67 23.56 2.20
C PRO A 213 8.93 22.60 1.25
N ILE A 214 8.41 23.12 0.15
CA ILE A 214 7.76 22.33 -0.88
C ILE A 214 8.83 21.87 -1.85
N ASP A 215 8.94 20.55 -2.00
CA ASP A 215 9.61 19.98 -3.15
C ASP A 215 8.62 20.00 -4.33
N ARG A 216 8.78 20.98 -5.23
CA ARG A 216 7.91 21.11 -6.41
C ARG A 216 8.11 19.92 -7.32
N ARG A 217 7.02 19.26 -7.69
CA ARG A 217 7.05 18.04 -8.47
C ARG A 217 6.05 18.01 -9.62
N ALA A 218 6.39 17.29 -10.67
CA ALA A 218 5.46 16.89 -11.70
C ALA A 218 4.87 15.53 -11.31
N VAL A 219 3.57 15.37 -11.40
CA VAL A 219 2.86 14.11 -11.09
C VAL A 219 1.92 13.78 -12.23
N PHE A 220 1.95 12.55 -12.71
CA PHE A 220 0.98 12.06 -13.67
C PHE A 220 -0.42 11.97 -13.08
N LYS A 221 -1.44 12.12 -13.93
CA LYS A 221 -2.82 11.67 -13.63
C LYS A 221 -2.86 10.19 -13.30
N PRO A 222 -3.99 9.68 -12.75
CA PRO A 222 -4.19 8.25 -12.55
C PRO A 222 -3.92 7.43 -13.82
N GLY A 223 -3.41 6.20 -13.63
CA GLY A 223 -2.95 5.34 -14.71
C GLY A 223 -3.93 5.14 -15.86
N PRO A 224 -5.26 4.93 -15.63
CA PRO A 224 -6.23 4.80 -16.70
C PRO A 224 -6.34 6.04 -17.59
N GLU A 225 -6.19 7.24 -17.04
CA GLU A 225 -6.21 8.49 -17.82
C GLU A 225 -4.95 8.64 -18.68
N ILE A 226 -3.79 8.25 -18.15
CA ILE A 226 -2.53 8.22 -18.90
C ILE A 226 -2.64 7.21 -20.05
N ASN A 227 -3.14 6.02 -19.78
CA ASN A 227 -3.36 5.01 -20.81
C ASN A 227 -4.26 5.53 -21.94
N GLN A 228 -5.35 6.19 -21.58
CA GLN A 228 -6.26 6.79 -22.56
C GLN A 228 -5.57 7.89 -23.38
N ALA A 229 -4.74 8.74 -22.76
CA ALA A 229 -3.99 9.78 -23.47
C ALA A 229 -2.98 9.16 -24.45
N ILE A 230 -2.24 8.14 -24.03
CA ILE A 230 -1.31 7.39 -24.88
C ILE A 230 -2.06 6.76 -26.07
N ALA A 231 -3.21 6.11 -25.82
CA ALA A 231 -4.01 5.50 -26.88
C ALA A 231 -4.51 6.52 -27.90
N ARG A 232 -4.95 7.70 -27.45
CA ARG A 232 -5.38 8.80 -28.33
C ARG A 232 -4.23 9.31 -29.21
N VAL A 233 -3.05 9.52 -28.63
CA VAL A 233 -1.85 9.94 -29.36
C VAL A 233 -1.44 8.85 -30.35
N ASN A 234 -1.52 7.57 -29.99
CA ASN A 234 -1.12 6.44 -30.82
C ASN A 234 -2.11 6.14 -31.96
N SER A 235 -3.39 6.46 -31.82
CA SER A 235 -4.46 6.09 -32.77
C SER A 235 -4.21 6.57 -34.22
N GLY A 236 -3.51 7.69 -34.40
CA GLY A 236 -3.15 8.23 -35.72
C GLY A 236 -1.69 7.99 -36.11
N SER A 237 -0.84 7.51 -35.19
CA SER A 237 0.61 7.63 -35.33
C SER A 237 1.33 6.30 -35.59
N ARG A 238 0.81 5.17 -35.14
CA ARG A 238 1.52 3.88 -35.13
C ARG A 238 2.92 4.01 -34.52
N ALA A 239 3.00 4.65 -33.34
CA ALA A 239 4.23 4.83 -32.62
C ALA A 239 4.83 3.48 -32.23
N ASN A 240 6.17 3.38 -32.28
CA ASN A 240 6.94 2.19 -31.92
C ASN A 240 7.76 2.36 -30.64
N ALA A 241 7.83 3.59 -30.10
CA ALA A 241 8.57 3.91 -28.89
C ALA A 241 7.79 4.85 -27.96
N PHE A 242 8.02 4.70 -26.64
CA PHE A 242 7.56 5.63 -25.60
C PHE A 242 8.80 6.15 -24.86
N ARG A 243 9.01 7.47 -24.84
CA ARG A 243 10.26 8.04 -24.33
C ARG A 243 10.09 9.40 -23.70
N ARG A 244 11.01 9.76 -22.79
CA ARG A 244 11.10 11.12 -22.29
C ARG A 244 11.67 12.06 -23.37
N CYS A 245 11.04 13.25 -23.51
CA CYS A 245 11.49 14.29 -24.40
C CYS A 245 11.49 15.66 -23.69
N THR A 246 12.26 16.60 -24.22
CA THR A 246 12.29 17.98 -23.72
C THR A 246 11.02 18.71 -24.12
N VAL A 247 10.37 19.35 -23.17
CA VAL A 247 9.23 20.23 -23.41
C VAL A 247 9.72 21.56 -23.96
N THR A 248 9.23 21.96 -25.14
CA THR A 248 9.54 23.25 -25.76
C THR A 248 8.32 24.18 -25.66
N GLU A 249 8.53 25.50 -25.86
CA GLU A 249 7.42 26.46 -25.92
C GLU A 249 6.45 26.14 -27.05
N GLY A 250 6.91 25.52 -28.14
CA GLY A 250 6.05 25.03 -29.22
C GLY A 250 5.09 23.93 -28.73
N ILE A 251 5.58 23.00 -27.93
CA ILE A 251 4.78 21.93 -27.32
C ILE A 251 3.72 22.53 -26.36
N LYS A 252 4.10 23.46 -25.50
CA LYS A 252 3.18 24.12 -24.56
C LYS A 252 2.03 24.87 -25.26
N ARG A 253 2.26 25.41 -26.44
CA ARG A 253 1.29 26.19 -27.21
C ARG A 253 0.37 25.37 -28.13
N GLN A 254 0.74 24.15 -28.44
CA GLN A 254 -0.09 23.25 -29.25
C GLN A 254 -1.05 22.49 -28.35
N SER A 255 -2.16 22.01 -28.90
CA SER A 255 -3.17 21.22 -28.17
C SER A 255 -2.65 19.80 -27.90
N HIS A 256 -1.64 19.67 -27.05
CA HIS A 256 -1.15 18.41 -26.53
C HIS A 256 -1.94 18.00 -25.29
N TYR A 257 -1.89 16.70 -24.97
CA TYR A 257 -2.56 16.21 -23.77
C TYR A 257 -1.75 16.59 -22.54
N ASN A 258 -2.25 17.54 -21.75
CA ASN A 258 -1.76 17.76 -20.40
C ASN A 258 -2.31 16.64 -19.49
N VAL A 259 -1.39 15.84 -18.98
CA VAL A 259 -1.65 14.66 -18.16
C VAL A 259 -1.10 14.84 -16.74
N ALA A 260 -0.86 16.08 -16.32
CA ALA A 260 -0.52 16.40 -14.94
C ALA A 260 -1.73 16.18 -14.02
N ASP A 261 -1.49 15.61 -12.85
CA ASP A 261 -2.50 15.53 -11.80
C ASP A 261 -2.90 16.95 -11.35
N PRO A 262 -4.19 17.31 -11.35
CA PRO A 262 -4.62 18.68 -11.07
C PRO A 262 -4.42 19.10 -9.61
N VAL A 263 -4.21 18.15 -8.68
CA VAL A 263 -4.07 18.39 -7.25
C VAL A 263 -2.62 18.25 -6.79
N GLU A 264 -1.94 17.21 -7.29
CA GLU A 264 -0.62 16.80 -6.79
C GLU A 264 0.54 17.35 -7.61
N SER A 265 0.29 17.84 -8.84
CA SER A 265 1.34 18.32 -9.74
C SER A 265 1.52 19.83 -9.68
N ASP A 266 2.76 20.28 -9.47
CA ASP A 266 3.16 21.69 -9.53
C ASP A 266 3.64 22.12 -10.93
N PHE A 267 3.84 21.16 -11.83
CA PHE A 267 4.26 21.35 -13.20
C PHE A 267 3.33 20.63 -14.15
N ASP A 268 3.13 21.20 -15.32
CA ASP A 268 2.45 20.50 -16.40
C ASP A 268 3.26 19.26 -16.83
N VAL A 269 2.55 18.21 -17.20
CA VAL A 269 3.11 17.01 -17.81
C VAL A 269 2.39 16.79 -19.13
N TYR A 270 3.13 16.65 -20.21
CA TYR A 270 2.59 16.52 -21.56
C TYR A 270 2.85 15.14 -22.14
N ILE A 271 1.91 14.66 -22.97
CA ILE A 271 2.10 13.52 -23.87
C ILE A 271 1.79 13.98 -25.29
N TRP A 272 2.71 13.68 -26.24
CA TRP A 272 2.56 14.08 -27.64
C TRP A 272 3.24 13.11 -28.61
N PRO A 273 2.82 13.07 -29.90
CA PRO A 273 3.52 12.29 -30.93
C PRO A 273 4.81 12.98 -31.34
N ASP A 274 5.88 12.21 -31.53
CA ASP A 274 7.16 12.69 -32.05
C ASP A 274 7.51 12.00 -33.38
N TRP A 275 7.74 12.81 -34.39
CA TRP A 275 8.04 12.37 -35.75
C TRP A 275 9.46 12.76 -36.22
N SER A 276 10.27 13.35 -35.34
CA SER A 276 11.45 14.14 -35.75
C SER A 276 12.64 13.32 -36.23
N TRP A 277 12.68 11.99 -36.08
CA TRP A 277 13.90 11.19 -36.34
C TRP A 277 13.65 9.91 -37.15
N GLY A 278 12.58 9.83 -37.96
CA GLY A 278 12.25 8.62 -38.71
C GLY A 278 11.64 7.51 -37.84
N ASP A 279 11.84 7.53 -36.54
CA ASP A 279 11.18 6.66 -35.58
C ASP A 279 9.94 7.34 -35.00
N LYS A 280 8.80 6.72 -35.25
CA LYS A 280 7.51 7.20 -34.73
C LYS A 280 7.43 6.94 -33.23
N GLY A 281 7.51 7.98 -32.42
CA GLY A 281 7.49 7.87 -30.95
C GLY A 281 6.31 8.57 -30.29
N ILE A 282 6.03 8.19 -29.06
CA ILE A 282 5.24 8.97 -28.13
C ILE A 282 6.20 9.56 -27.10
N CYS A 283 6.23 10.88 -27.03
CA CYS A 283 6.98 11.61 -26.03
C CYS A 283 6.13 11.87 -24.78
N TYR A 284 6.77 11.80 -23.62
CA TYR A 284 6.26 12.39 -22.40
C TYR A 284 7.30 13.37 -21.83
N GLY A 285 6.85 14.42 -21.13
CA GLY A 285 7.79 15.39 -20.59
C GLY A 285 7.14 16.43 -19.68
N SER A 286 8.00 17.09 -18.92
CA SER A 286 7.69 18.18 -18.01
C SER A 286 8.90 19.07 -17.86
N ASP A 287 8.73 20.33 -17.42
CA ASP A 287 9.82 21.19 -16.99
C ASP A 287 10.49 20.69 -15.69
N ALA A 288 9.85 19.81 -14.95
CA ALA A 288 10.43 19.19 -13.77
C ALA A 288 11.51 18.17 -14.12
N ALA A 289 12.53 18.05 -13.26
CA ALA A 289 13.61 17.07 -13.44
C ALA A 289 13.12 15.63 -13.39
N LYS A 290 12.12 15.35 -12.53
CA LYS A 290 11.46 14.06 -12.36
C LYS A 290 9.96 14.18 -12.58
N ILE A 291 9.33 13.09 -13.01
CA ILE A 291 7.88 12.96 -13.08
C ILE A 291 7.49 11.78 -12.18
N TYR A 292 6.65 12.03 -11.20
CA TYR A 292 6.14 11.00 -10.30
C TYR A 292 4.93 10.29 -10.94
N ALA A 293 4.91 8.99 -10.83
CA ALA A 293 3.73 8.21 -11.14
C ALA A 293 2.66 8.47 -10.06
N ASN A 294 1.39 8.46 -10.47
CA ASN A 294 0.27 8.62 -9.54
C ASN A 294 0.21 7.44 -8.56
N PRO A 295 -0.23 7.62 -7.32
CA PRO A 295 -0.50 6.50 -6.40
C PRO A 295 -1.37 5.41 -7.02
N ASP A 296 -2.36 5.75 -7.85
CA ASP A 296 -3.07 4.84 -8.73
C ASP A 296 -2.44 4.83 -10.13
N SER A 297 -1.48 3.95 -10.34
CA SER A 297 -0.86 3.69 -11.65
C SER A 297 -1.42 2.45 -12.34
N SER A 298 -2.65 2.05 -11.97
CA SER A 298 -3.34 0.91 -12.56
C SER A 298 -3.49 1.09 -14.07
N TYR A 299 -3.20 0.03 -14.83
CA TYR A 299 -3.33 -0.02 -16.30
C TYR A 299 -2.55 1.05 -17.08
N MET A 300 -1.62 1.79 -16.47
CA MET A 300 -0.95 2.96 -17.04
C MET A 300 -0.34 2.70 -18.42
N PHE A 301 0.26 1.55 -18.62
CA PHE A 301 0.89 1.11 -19.87
C PHE A 301 0.24 -0.15 -20.44
N SER A 302 -1.04 -0.38 -20.12
CA SER A 302 -1.75 -1.54 -20.64
C SER A 302 -1.97 -1.42 -22.14
N SER A 303 -2.00 -2.58 -22.82
CA SER A 303 -2.26 -2.66 -24.27
C SER A 303 -1.37 -1.75 -25.13
N PHE A 304 -0.08 -1.62 -24.77
CA PHE A 304 0.91 -0.87 -25.55
C PHE A 304 1.03 -1.47 -26.95
N SER A 305 0.00 -1.24 -27.78
CA SER A 305 -0.09 -1.78 -29.13
C SER A 305 0.93 -1.11 -30.05
N GLY A 306 1.84 -1.93 -30.62
CA GLY A 306 2.88 -1.47 -31.54
C GLY A 306 4.06 -0.76 -30.89
N ILE A 307 4.07 -0.55 -29.55
CA ILE A 307 5.20 0.05 -28.86
C ILE A 307 6.20 -1.04 -28.48
N TYR A 308 7.37 -1.02 -29.15
CA TYR A 308 8.41 -2.02 -28.98
C TYR A 308 9.44 -1.64 -27.90
N SER A 309 9.62 -0.34 -27.66
CA SER A 309 10.55 0.15 -26.64
C SER A 309 9.90 1.22 -25.76
N ALA A 310 10.25 1.22 -24.47
CA ALA A 310 9.81 2.25 -23.55
C ALA A 310 10.93 2.62 -22.58
N ASP A 311 11.11 3.91 -22.36
CA ASP A 311 12.01 4.46 -21.35
C ASP A 311 11.19 4.96 -20.16
N PHE A 312 11.28 4.23 -19.05
CA PHE A 312 10.64 4.57 -17.77
C PHE A 312 11.63 5.18 -16.77
N SER A 313 12.90 5.43 -17.16
CA SER A 313 13.99 5.79 -16.25
C SER A 313 13.76 7.10 -15.47
N ASN A 314 12.93 7.99 -16.00
CA ASN A 314 12.59 9.27 -15.40
C ASN A 314 11.21 9.29 -14.71
N ILE A 315 10.55 8.14 -14.63
CA ILE A 315 9.28 8.01 -13.91
C ILE A 315 9.58 7.50 -12.51
N ASP A 316 9.34 8.33 -11.51
CA ASP A 316 9.50 7.98 -10.10
C ASP A 316 8.24 7.27 -9.59
N THR A 317 8.38 6.01 -9.19
CA THR A 317 7.26 5.18 -8.72
C THR A 317 7.19 5.04 -7.20
N SER A 318 7.98 5.82 -6.45
CA SER A 318 8.10 5.71 -4.98
C SER A 318 6.81 5.99 -4.21
N GLU A 319 5.84 6.66 -4.84
CA GLU A 319 4.53 6.98 -4.24
C GLU A 319 3.41 6.04 -4.71
N VAL A 320 3.69 5.08 -5.60
CA VAL A 320 2.68 4.20 -6.18
C VAL A 320 2.17 3.19 -5.14
N ILE A 321 0.84 3.11 -5.03
CA ILE A 321 0.11 2.17 -4.18
C ILE A 321 -0.47 1.02 -5.01
N SER A 322 -0.96 1.30 -6.23
CA SER A 322 -1.50 0.29 -7.14
C SER A 322 -0.76 0.27 -8.48
N MET A 323 -0.24 -0.90 -8.83
CA MET A 323 0.31 -1.23 -10.16
C MET A 323 -0.56 -2.28 -10.87
N LYS A 324 -1.84 -2.39 -10.49
CA LYS A 324 -2.77 -3.35 -11.09
C LYS A 324 -2.80 -3.22 -12.60
N GLY A 325 -2.54 -4.33 -13.32
CA GLY A 325 -2.59 -4.37 -14.78
C GLY A 325 -1.67 -3.38 -15.50
N MET A 326 -0.64 -2.83 -14.82
CA MET A 326 0.16 -1.72 -15.35
C MET A 326 0.73 -1.99 -16.75
N PHE A 327 1.15 -3.22 -17.03
CA PHE A 327 1.65 -3.68 -18.34
C PHE A 327 0.75 -4.75 -18.97
N LYS A 328 -0.53 -4.82 -18.55
CA LYS A 328 -1.45 -5.82 -19.09
C LYS A 328 -1.54 -5.71 -20.63
N ASP A 329 -1.43 -6.84 -21.32
CA ASP A 329 -1.47 -6.94 -22.78
C ASP A 329 -0.41 -6.12 -23.54
N ALA A 330 0.68 -5.68 -22.87
CA ALA A 330 1.80 -4.95 -23.49
C ALA A 330 2.73 -5.88 -24.27
N SER A 331 2.17 -6.70 -25.17
CA SER A 331 2.86 -7.82 -25.83
C SER A 331 3.96 -7.43 -26.82
N TYR A 332 4.03 -6.17 -27.26
CA TYR A 332 5.07 -5.68 -28.17
C TYR A 332 6.34 -5.24 -27.45
N LEU A 333 6.24 -4.85 -26.18
CA LEU A 333 7.34 -4.24 -25.45
C LEU A 333 8.49 -5.23 -25.20
N ASN A 334 9.72 -4.86 -25.61
CA ASN A 334 10.93 -5.66 -25.46
C ASN A 334 12.20 -4.79 -25.42
N PRO A 335 12.97 -4.75 -24.31
CA PRO A 335 12.66 -5.39 -23.03
C PRO A 335 11.54 -4.67 -22.25
N ILE A 336 10.97 -5.34 -21.27
CA ILE A 336 10.17 -4.70 -20.21
C ILE A 336 11.13 -4.34 -19.08
N ASP A 337 11.70 -3.14 -19.14
CA ASP A 337 12.69 -2.68 -18.15
C ASP A 337 12.01 -1.94 -17.00
N VAL A 338 11.89 -2.62 -15.85
CA VAL A 338 11.35 -2.08 -14.61
C VAL A 338 12.42 -1.99 -13.51
N SER A 339 13.70 -2.00 -13.89
CA SER A 339 14.83 -2.03 -12.95
C SER A 339 14.92 -0.81 -12.04
N ARG A 340 14.30 0.31 -12.42
CA ARG A 340 14.25 1.54 -11.64
C ARG A 340 12.97 1.76 -10.86
N PHE A 341 12.04 0.81 -10.90
CA PHE A 341 10.79 0.94 -10.18
C PHE A 341 11.01 0.77 -8.66
N ASP A 342 10.56 1.74 -7.91
CA ASP A 342 10.43 1.64 -6.45
C ASP A 342 9.02 1.12 -6.12
N THR A 343 8.96 -0.07 -5.54
CA THR A 343 7.70 -0.75 -5.24
C THR A 343 7.39 -0.85 -3.75
N ARG A 344 8.14 -0.13 -2.90
CA ARG A 344 8.03 -0.23 -1.43
C ARG A 344 6.64 0.09 -0.87
N LYS A 345 5.85 0.94 -1.55
CA LYS A 345 4.50 1.32 -1.13
C LYS A 345 3.40 0.53 -1.82
N VAL A 346 3.73 -0.29 -2.82
CA VAL A 346 2.74 -0.99 -3.64
C VAL A 346 2.02 -2.06 -2.82
N GLN A 347 0.69 -2.04 -2.90
CA GLN A 347 -0.22 -2.99 -2.24
C GLN A 347 -0.92 -3.92 -3.23
N ASP A 348 -1.18 -3.47 -4.46
CA ASP A 348 -1.85 -4.26 -5.51
C ASP A 348 -0.96 -4.37 -6.75
N MET A 349 -0.54 -5.61 -7.07
CA MET A 349 0.16 -5.99 -8.29
C MET A 349 -0.66 -6.96 -9.15
N SER A 350 -1.99 -7.04 -8.91
CA SER A 350 -2.84 -7.95 -9.68
C SER A 350 -2.77 -7.65 -11.17
N GLU A 351 -2.70 -8.69 -11.99
CA GLU A 351 -2.64 -8.62 -13.46
C GLU A 351 -1.49 -7.76 -14.04
N MET A 352 -0.47 -7.34 -13.24
CA MET A 352 0.54 -6.35 -13.65
C MET A 352 1.21 -6.69 -14.98
N PHE A 353 1.51 -7.95 -15.25
CA PHE A 353 2.11 -8.46 -16.48
C PHE A 353 1.22 -9.48 -17.18
N SER A 354 -0.11 -9.42 -16.97
CA SER A 354 -1.06 -10.32 -17.60
C SER A 354 -1.12 -10.10 -19.11
N GLY A 355 -1.32 -11.17 -19.89
CA GLY A 355 -1.56 -11.08 -21.33
C GLY A 355 -0.32 -10.74 -22.15
N ILE A 356 0.90 -10.86 -21.63
CA ILE A 356 2.14 -10.66 -22.38
C ILE A 356 2.37 -11.89 -23.26
N ARG A 357 1.82 -11.85 -24.49
CA ARG A 357 1.79 -12.99 -25.41
C ARG A 357 2.85 -12.90 -26.48
N SER A 358 3.36 -14.04 -26.92
CA SER A 358 4.23 -14.12 -28.10
C SER A 358 3.41 -13.82 -29.37
N LEU A 359 3.78 -12.78 -30.09
CA LEU A 359 3.12 -12.35 -31.33
C LEU A 359 3.73 -13.01 -32.56
N ILE A 360 4.97 -13.47 -32.45
CA ILE A 360 5.75 -14.14 -33.48
C ILE A 360 6.28 -15.45 -32.88
N ARG A 361 6.27 -16.51 -33.66
CA ARG A 361 6.77 -17.82 -33.22
C ARG A 361 8.21 -17.70 -32.70
N ARG A 362 8.43 -18.00 -31.39
CA ARG A 362 9.71 -17.91 -30.67
C ARG A 362 10.15 -16.51 -30.19
N ASP A 363 9.26 -15.54 -30.15
CA ASP A 363 9.55 -14.28 -29.47
C ASP A 363 9.37 -14.46 -27.95
N THR A 364 10.43 -14.83 -27.28
CA THR A 364 10.46 -15.06 -25.84
C THR A 364 11.37 -14.07 -25.13
N ILE A 365 11.04 -13.72 -23.90
CA ILE A 365 11.79 -12.80 -23.05
C ILE A 365 11.95 -13.33 -21.64
N THR A 366 12.98 -12.85 -20.95
CA THR A 366 13.12 -13.00 -19.51
C THR A 366 12.65 -11.74 -18.80
N LEU A 367 12.06 -11.87 -17.62
CA LEU A 367 11.61 -10.75 -16.81
C LEU A 367 12.37 -10.72 -15.48
N ASN A 368 13.11 -9.64 -15.24
CA ASN A 368 13.86 -9.48 -14.00
C ASN A 368 13.13 -8.54 -13.03
N LEU A 369 12.66 -9.10 -11.90
CA LEU A 369 11.97 -8.38 -10.82
C LEU A 369 12.78 -8.41 -9.52
N SER A 370 14.09 -8.69 -9.57
CA SER A 370 14.94 -8.80 -8.37
C SER A 370 15.10 -7.49 -7.58
N ASN A 371 14.69 -6.35 -8.15
CA ASN A 371 14.64 -5.06 -7.48
C ASN A 371 13.29 -4.77 -6.77
N PHE A 372 12.25 -5.60 -6.98
CA PHE A 372 10.94 -5.36 -6.42
C PHE A 372 10.91 -5.63 -4.92
N ASN A 373 10.44 -4.65 -4.15
CA ASN A 373 10.08 -4.82 -2.76
C ASN A 373 8.58 -5.08 -2.66
N THR A 374 8.18 -6.30 -2.36
CA THR A 374 6.77 -6.72 -2.29
C THR A 374 6.23 -6.84 -0.87
N ALA A 375 6.98 -6.35 0.14
CA ALA A 375 6.63 -6.52 1.56
C ALA A 375 5.27 -5.89 1.97
N ASN A 376 4.73 -4.99 1.15
CA ASN A 376 3.43 -4.38 1.38
C ASN A 376 2.32 -4.89 0.43
N VAL A 377 2.66 -5.78 -0.50
CA VAL A 377 1.70 -6.31 -1.47
C VAL A 377 0.74 -7.28 -0.80
N VAL A 378 -0.55 -7.06 -1.04
CA VAL A 378 -1.66 -7.88 -0.52
C VAL A 378 -2.30 -8.73 -1.62
N ASN A 379 -2.26 -8.25 -2.87
CA ASN A 379 -2.93 -8.87 -4.01
C ASN A 379 -1.95 -9.09 -5.17
N MET A 380 -1.76 -10.38 -5.55
CA MET A 380 -0.96 -10.81 -6.72
C MET A 380 -1.78 -11.63 -7.73
N LYS A 381 -3.13 -11.53 -7.65
CA LYS A 381 -4.02 -12.26 -8.55
C LYS A 381 -3.65 -12.05 -10.01
N GLY A 382 -3.47 -13.15 -10.76
CA GLY A 382 -3.24 -13.11 -12.20
C GLY A 382 -2.02 -12.32 -12.65
N MET A 383 -1.01 -12.07 -11.77
CA MET A 383 0.12 -11.19 -12.07
C MET A 383 0.81 -11.51 -13.40
N PHE A 384 0.91 -12.80 -13.77
CA PHE A 384 1.50 -13.29 -15.02
C PHE A 384 0.51 -14.11 -15.85
N LYS A 385 -0.79 -13.91 -15.65
CA LYS A 385 -1.84 -14.64 -16.34
C LYS A 385 -1.72 -14.48 -17.86
N ASP A 386 -1.87 -15.59 -18.63
CA ASP A 386 -1.82 -15.64 -20.09
C ASP A 386 -0.52 -15.07 -20.71
N SER A 387 0.56 -15.02 -19.96
CA SER A 387 1.83 -14.43 -20.39
C SER A 387 2.77 -15.49 -20.98
N SER A 388 2.40 -15.99 -22.15
CA SER A 388 3.11 -17.05 -22.85
C SER A 388 4.47 -16.64 -23.46
N ARG A 389 4.88 -15.37 -23.30
CA ARG A 389 6.14 -14.88 -23.83
C ARG A 389 7.31 -15.04 -22.85
N PHE A 390 7.04 -15.15 -21.55
CA PHE A 390 8.09 -15.34 -20.54
C PHE A 390 8.61 -16.77 -20.52
N THR A 391 9.95 -16.92 -20.62
CA THR A 391 10.66 -18.18 -20.42
C THR A 391 11.33 -18.25 -19.06
N ASP A 392 11.55 -17.13 -18.41
CA ASP A 392 12.06 -17.01 -17.05
C ASP A 392 11.57 -15.73 -16.38
N ILE A 393 11.29 -15.82 -15.08
CA ILE A 393 10.88 -14.69 -14.24
C ILE A 393 11.69 -14.74 -12.95
N ASN A 394 12.56 -13.73 -12.75
CA ASN A 394 13.34 -13.62 -11.52
C ASN A 394 12.53 -12.91 -10.43
N MET A 395 12.02 -13.66 -9.47
CA MET A 395 11.25 -13.20 -8.31
C MET A 395 12.02 -13.38 -6.98
N SER A 396 13.35 -13.42 -7.03
CA SER A 396 14.18 -13.78 -5.86
C SER A 396 14.06 -12.80 -4.67
N SER A 397 13.62 -11.56 -4.91
CA SER A 397 13.40 -10.53 -3.89
C SER A 397 12.00 -10.53 -3.28
N PHE A 398 11.07 -11.38 -3.77
CA PHE A 398 9.68 -11.31 -3.35
C PHE A 398 9.52 -11.69 -1.87
N ASN A 399 8.84 -10.83 -1.13
CA ASN A 399 8.31 -11.10 0.19
C ASN A 399 6.79 -11.12 0.09
N THR A 400 6.19 -12.31 0.18
CA THR A 400 4.74 -12.49 0.01
C THR A 400 3.99 -12.68 1.32
N SER A 401 4.62 -12.36 2.45
CA SER A 401 4.06 -12.59 3.80
C SER A 401 2.72 -11.88 4.08
N LYS A 402 2.37 -10.84 3.32
CA LYS A 402 1.07 -10.14 3.42
C LYS A 402 0.08 -10.51 2.32
N VAL A 403 0.49 -11.29 1.33
CA VAL A 403 -0.37 -11.62 0.19
C VAL A 403 -1.49 -12.56 0.62
N THR A 404 -2.71 -12.23 0.23
CA THR A 404 -3.93 -13.01 0.52
C THR A 404 -4.51 -13.70 -0.71
N ASP A 405 -4.32 -13.15 -1.90
CA ASP A 405 -4.83 -13.69 -3.17
C ASP A 405 -3.69 -13.89 -4.17
N MET A 406 -3.44 -15.16 -4.52
CA MET A 406 -2.52 -15.60 -5.58
C MET A 406 -3.25 -16.38 -6.68
N SER A 407 -4.59 -16.27 -6.73
CA SER A 407 -5.38 -16.94 -7.74
C SER A 407 -4.92 -16.55 -9.15
N GLU A 408 -4.87 -17.52 -10.06
CA GLU A 408 -4.51 -17.33 -11.46
C GLU A 408 -3.11 -16.74 -11.72
N MET A 409 -2.20 -16.65 -10.70
CA MET A 409 -0.94 -15.91 -10.80
C MET A 409 -0.11 -16.29 -12.03
N PHE A 410 -0.06 -17.55 -12.41
CA PHE A 410 0.66 -18.06 -13.60
C PHE A 410 -0.28 -18.75 -14.61
N TYR A 411 -1.61 -18.52 -14.51
CA TYR A 411 -2.60 -19.13 -15.41
C TYR A 411 -2.19 -18.91 -16.87
N GLY A 412 -2.07 -19.98 -17.66
CA GLY A 412 -1.76 -19.88 -19.08
C GLY A 412 -0.38 -19.33 -19.47
N ALA A 413 0.56 -19.19 -18.54
CA ALA A 413 1.95 -18.79 -18.81
C ALA A 413 2.74 -19.98 -19.39
N THR A 414 2.37 -20.38 -20.60
CA THR A 414 2.71 -21.70 -21.19
C THR A 414 4.17 -21.92 -21.52
N SER A 415 5.02 -20.87 -21.57
CA SER A 415 6.43 -21.01 -21.94
C SER A 415 7.39 -21.21 -20.77
N LEU A 416 6.91 -21.14 -19.52
CA LEU A 416 7.74 -21.33 -18.32
C LEU A 416 8.05 -22.81 -18.08
N PRO A 417 9.33 -23.25 -18.14
CA PRO A 417 9.71 -24.62 -17.81
C PRO A 417 9.86 -24.84 -16.29
N THR A 418 10.21 -23.79 -15.59
CA THR A 418 10.42 -23.78 -14.13
C THR A 418 9.81 -22.53 -13.51
N ILE A 419 9.16 -22.67 -12.35
CA ILE A 419 8.71 -21.57 -11.54
C ILE A 419 9.38 -21.67 -10.18
N ASN A 420 10.20 -20.66 -9.84
CA ASN A 420 10.93 -20.60 -8.57
C ASN A 420 10.21 -19.73 -7.57
N LEU A 421 9.66 -20.37 -6.52
CA LEU A 421 8.92 -19.75 -5.42
C LEU A 421 9.68 -19.86 -4.08
N SER A 422 11.02 -20.03 -4.11
CA SER A 422 11.82 -20.23 -2.90
C SER A 422 11.76 -19.06 -1.93
N SER A 423 11.46 -17.85 -2.42
CA SER A 423 11.28 -16.62 -1.63
C SER A 423 9.85 -16.41 -1.11
N PHE A 424 8.89 -17.27 -1.54
CA PHE A 424 7.47 -17.07 -1.24
C PHE A 424 7.10 -17.61 0.14
N ASP A 425 6.26 -16.86 0.84
CA ASP A 425 5.56 -17.24 2.06
C ASP A 425 4.06 -17.27 1.78
N PHE A 426 3.41 -18.41 2.01
CA PHE A 426 1.99 -18.61 1.71
C PHE A 426 1.09 -18.53 2.95
N GLN A 427 1.65 -18.21 4.13
CA GLN A 427 0.94 -18.29 5.42
C GLN A 427 -0.35 -17.47 5.51
N ASN A 428 -0.49 -16.41 4.70
CA ASN A 428 -1.68 -15.55 4.69
C ASN A 428 -2.53 -15.70 3.43
N VAL A 429 -2.10 -16.55 2.48
CA VAL A 429 -2.85 -16.79 1.24
C VAL A 429 -4.12 -17.59 1.54
N THR A 430 -5.25 -17.11 1.02
CA THR A 430 -6.57 -17.75 1.17
C THR A 430 -7.10 -18.34 -0.14
N ASP A 431 -6.63 -17.83 -1.30
CA ASP A 431 -7.05 -18.30 -2.62
C ASP A 431 -5.84 -18.59 -3.52
N MET A 432 -5.76 -19.84 -4.00
CA MET A 432 -4.80 -20.33 -5.00
C MET A 432 -5.50 -20.93 -6.23
N ASN A 433 -6.78 -20.56 -6.45
CA ASN A 433 -7.52 -21.07 -7.59
C ASN A 433 -6.74 -20.85 -8.89
N SER A 434 -6.59 -21.93 -9.66
CA SER A 434 -6.00 -21.90 -11.00
C SER A 434 -4.57 -21.31 -11.08
N MET A 435 -3.80 -21.31 -9.96
CA MET A 435 -2.48 -20.64 -9.90
C MET A 435 -1.52 -21.14 -10.99
N PHE A 436 -1.54 -22.43 -11.31
CA PHE A 436 -0.69 -23.08 -12.32
C PHE A 436 -1.50 -23.74 -13.45
N PHE A 437 -2.64 -23.14 -13.80
CA PHE A 437 -3.57 -23.68 -14.80
C PHE A 437 -2.98 -23.64 -16.23
N GLN A 438 -3.07 -24.76 -16.97
CA GLN A 438 -2.65 -24.90 -18.39
C GLN A 438 -1.18 -24.53 -18.68
N LEU A 439 -0.26 -24.84 -17.78
CA LEU A 439 1.17 -24.64 -17.99
C LEU A 439 1.79 -25.79 -18.80
N ALA A 440 1.68 -25.71 -20.11
CA ALA A 440 2.02 -26.80 -21.05
C ALA A 440 3.50 -27.20 -21.04
N ASN A 441 4.43 -26.30 -20.68
CA ASN A 441 5.87 -26.57 -20.61
C ASN A 441 6.42 -26.68 -19.18
N LEU A 442 5.60 -26.50 -18.17
CA LEU A 442 6.05 -26.51 -16.77
C LEU A 442 6.49 -27.93 -16.37
N GLN A 443 7.76 -28.07 -16.02
CA GLN A 443 8.34 -29.33 -15.53
C GLN A 443 8.49 -29.32 -14.01
N THR A 444 8.88 -28.18 -13.44
CA THR A 444 9.25 -28.07 -12.03
C THR A 444 8.71 -26.80 -11.38
N VAL A 445 8.13 -26.97 -10.19
CA VAL A 445 7.85 -25.89 -9.25
C VAL A 445 8.81 -26.04 -8.08
N ILE A 446 9.65 -25.03 -7.86
CA ILE A 446 10.60 -25.01 -6.75
C ILE A 446 9.99 -24.14 -5.65
N ALA A 447 9.74 -24.73 -4.49
CA ALA A 447 9.33 -23.99 -3.30
C ALA A 447 10.04 -24.57 -2.08
N THR A 448 10.49 -23.71 -1.18
CA THR A 448 11.11 -24.15 0.07
C THR A 448 10.07 -24.80 0.98
N ARG A 449 8.85 -24.24 0.98
CA ARG A 449 7.73 -24.70 1.81
C ARG A 449 6.41 -24.18 1.23
N PHE A 450 5.38 -25.03 1.23
CA PHE A 450 4.00 -24.66 0.95
C PHE A 450 3.20 -24.57 2.26
N ASN A 451 3.43 -23.52 3.06
CA ASN A 451 2.68 -23.25 4.30
C ASN A 451 1.29 -22.67 3.99
N THR A 452 0.45 -23.52 3.37
CA THR A 452 -0.86 -23.14 2.79
C THR A 452 -2.04 -23.32 3.76
N GLY A 453 -1.78 -23.30 5.07
CA GLY A 453 -2.77 -23.66 6.09
C GLY A 453 -4.04 -22.80 6.14
N LYS A 454 -4.04 -21.60 5.54
CA LYS A 454 -5.22 -20.74 5.43
C LYS A 454 -5.93 -20.82 4.07
N VAL A 455 -5.35 -21.53 3.10
CA VAL A 455 -5.95 -21.63 1.76
C VAL A 455 -7.23 -22.43 1.82
N THR A 456 -8.33 -21.84 1.39
CA THR A 456 -9.64 -22.48 1.31
C THR A 456 -9.97 -22.97 -0.09
N ASN A 457 -9.35 -22.41 -1.12
CA ASN A 457 -9.67 -22.65 -2.52
C ASN A 457 -8.43 -23.07 -3.32
N PHE A 458 -8.34 -24.38 -3.62
CA PHE A 458 -7.33 -24.99 -4.49
C PHE A 458 -7.91 -25.43 -5.85
N LYS A 459 -9.11 -24.94 -6.21
CA LYS A 459 -9.78 -25.32 -7.46
C LYS A 459 -8.84 -25.14 -8.65
N ASN A 460 -8.72 -26.17 -9.48
CA ASN A 460 -7.94 -26.18 -10.73
C ASN A 460 -6.47 -25.75 -10.58
N MET A 461 -5.86 -25.83 -9.38
CA MET A 461 -4.53 -25.27 -9.11
C MET A 461 -3.48 -25.74 -10.12
N PHE A 462 -3.47 -27.05 -10.48
CA PHE A 462 -2.56 -27.65 -11.47
C PHE A 462 -3.28 -28.20 -12.70
N TRP A 463 -4.47 -27.70 -13.02
CA TRP A 463 -5.25 -28.17 -14.15
C TRP A 463 -4.42 -28.13 -15.45
N ARG A 464 -4.18 -29.34 -16.07
CA ARG A 464 -3.37 -29.51 -17.30
C ARG A 464 -1.98 -28.88 -17.23
N ALA A 465 -1.38 -28.79 -16.06
CA ALA A 465 0.04 -28.48 -15.90
C ALA A 465 0.88 -29.72 -16.24
N SER A 466 1.94 -29.54 -17.05
CA SER A 466 2.78 -30.65 -17.51
C SER A 466 3.80 -31.14 -16.48
N ILE A 467 3.60 -30.83 -15.19
CA ILE A 467 4.48 -31.29 -14.10
C ILE A 467 4.55 -32.80 -14.05
N THR A 468 5.77 -33.31 -13.88
CA THR A 468 6.05 -34.77 -13.76
C THR A 468 6.38 -35.19 -12.34
N SER A 469 6.62 -34.24 -11.46
CA SER A 469 6.85 -34.44 -10.03
C SER A 469 6.37 -33.25 -9.23
N LEU A 470 5.92 -33.49 -8.00
CA LEU A 470 5.51 -32.45 -7.06
C LEU A 470 5.86 -32.93 -5.65
N ASN A 471 6.60 -32.12 -4.89
CA ASN A 471 6.78 -32.35 -3.47
C ASN A 471 5.55 -31.83 -2.71
N THR A 472 4.73 -32.76 -2.21
CA THR A 472 3.47 -32.44 -1.51
C THR A 472 3.63 -32.37 0.00
N ALA A 473 4.78 -32.76 0.56
CA ALA A 473 5.01 -32.86 2.01
C ALA A 473 4.85 -31.52 2.76
N GLY A 474 4.99 -30.40 2.06
CA GLY A 474 4.84 -29.06 2.65
C GLY A 474 3.46 -28.43 2.51
N PHE A 475 2.52 -29.09 1.80
CA PHE A 475 1.16 -28.58 1.68
C PHE A 475 0.38 -28.76 2.97
N GLU A 476 -0.09 -27.66 3.52
CA GLU A 476 -1.00 -27.61 4.66
C GLU A 476 -2.41 -27.37 4.14
N THR A 477 -3.31 -28.37 4.21
CA THR A 477 -4.62 -28.33 3.55
C THR A 477 -5.81 -28.36 4.52
N GLN A 478 -5.56 -28.13 5.82
CA GLN A 478 -6.59 -28.22 6.85
C GLN A 478 -7.75 -27.23 6.71
N SER A 479 -7.56 -26.13 6.00
CA SER A 479 -8.62 -25.12 5.73
C SER A 479 -9.29 -25.30 4.36
N ALA A 480 -8.82 -26.25 3.54
CA ALA A 480 -9.33 -26.42 2.18
C ALA A 480 -10.80 -26.81 2.17
N VAL A 481 -11.58 -26.10 1.35
CA VAL A 481 -13.01 -26.34 1.10
C VAL A 481 -13.24 -26.83 -0.32
N ASN A 482 -12.53 -26.27 -1.29
CA ASN A 482 -12.64 -26.61 -2.70
C ASN A 482 -11.32 -27.13 -3.27
N MET A 483 -11.30 -28.41 -3.71
CA MET A 483 -10.17 -29.05 -4.40
C MET A 483 -10.58 -29.54 -5.80
N SER A 484 -11.71 -29.04 -6.35
CA SER A 484 -12.21 -29.49 -7.66
C SER A 484 -11.15 -29.26 -8.75
N GLY A 485 -10.92 -30.27 -9.58
CA GLY A 485 -9.98 -30.21 -10.68
C GLY A 485 -8.51 -29.97 -10.32
N MET A 486 -8.11 -30.03 -9.03
CA MET A 486 -6.77 -29.61 -8.57
C MET A 486 -5.63 -30.24 -9.35
N PHE A 487 -5.72 -31.52 -9.72
CA PHE A 487 -4.70 -32.28 -10.48
C PHE A 487 -5.23 -32.77 -11.82
N TYR A 488 -6.32 -32.21 -12.33
CA TYR A 488 -6.90 -32.63 -13.62
C TYR A 488 -5.88 -32.54 -14.75
N GLY A 489 -5.68 -33.63 -15.48
CA GLY A 489 -4.80 -33.69 -16.64
C GLY A 489 -3.30 -33.50 -16.35
N THR A 490 -2.85 -33.65 -15.11
CA THR A 490 -1.42 -33.61 -14.76
C THR A 490 -0.70 -34.87 -15.22
N ARG A 491 0.66 -34.80 -15.31
CA ARG A 491 1.50 -35.90 -15.80
C ARG A 491 2.34 -36.59 -14.72
N ILE A 492 1.96 -36.48 -13.45
CA ILE A 492 2.69 -37.06 -12.32
C ILE A 492 2.45 -38.59 -12.25
N PRO A 493 3.46 -39.47 -12.44
CA PRO A 493 3.25 -40.92 -12.46
C PRO A 493 2.80 -41.50 -11.11
N ASN A 494 3.39 -41.02 -10.03
CA ASN A 494 3.06 -41.44 -8.66
C ASN A 494 2.73 -40.18 -7.86
N LEU A 495 1.45 -39.95 -7.61
CA LEU A 495 0.98 -38.79 -6.87
C LEU A 495 0.69 -39.20 -5.42
N ASP A 496 1.53 -38.71 -4.51
CA ASP A 496 1.39 -38.99 -3.08
C ASP A 496 0.78 -37.75 -2.39
N LEU A 497 -0.45 -37.90 -1.89
CA LEU A 497 -1.20 -36.90 -1.14
C LEU A 497 -1.45 -37.34 0.31
N SER A 498 -0.59 -38.20 0.84
CA SER A 498 -0.70 -38.72 2.22
C SER A 498 -0.60 -37.63 3.28
N SER A 499 -0.01 -36.47 2.94
CA SER A 499 0.07 -35.31 3.82
C SER A 499 -1.21 -34.46 3.87
N PHE A 500 -2.15 -34.68 2.92
CA PHE A 500 -3.34 -33.83 2.80
C PHE A 500 -4.35 -34.10 3.90
N ASN A 501 -4.83 -33.04 4.55
CA ASN A 501 -5.99 -33.05 5.42
C ASN A 501 -7.20 -32.54 4.64
N THR A 502 -8.18 -33.40 4.39
CA THR A 502 -9.36 -33.09 3.56
C THR A 502 -10.65 -32.98 4.35
N GLN A 503 -10.55 -32.91 5.70
CA GLN A 503 -11.74 -32.96 6.59
C GLN A 503 -12.79 -31.87 6.30
N ASN A 504 -12.38 -30.72 5.76
CA ASN A 504 -13.28 -29.60 5.46
C ASN A 504 -13.66 -29.49 3.98
N VAL A 505 -13.15 -30.39 3.14
CA VAL A 505 -13.39 -30.35 1.69
C VAL A 505 -14.83 -30.76 1.37
N THR A 506 -15.50 -29.94 0.57
CA THR A 506 -16.87 -30.19 0.13
C THR A 506 -16.96 -30.52 -1.37
N ASP A 507 -15.98 -30.14 -2.17
CA ASP A 507 -15.94 -30.36 -3.62
C ASP A 507 -14.59 -30.97 -4.05
N MET A 508 -14.66 -32.22 -4.54
CA MET A 508 -13.55 -32.98 -5.15
C MET A 508 -13.82 -33.32 -6.63
N SER A 509 -14.78 -32.64 -7.26
CA SER A 509 -15.16 -32.92 -8.64
C SER A 509 -13.97 -32.78 -9.58
N GLY A 510 -13.75 -33.76 -10.46
CA GLY A 510 -12.67 -33.76 -11.43
C GLY A 510 -11.24 -33.78 -10.87
N MET A 511 -11.04 -33.94 -9.55
CA MET A 511 -9.73 -33.73 -8.90
C MET A 511 -8.58 -34.48 -9.56
N PHE A 512 -8.81 -35.71 -10.04
CA PHE A 512 -7.85 -36.57 -10.74
C PHE A 512 -8.36 -36.95 -12.13
N GLY A 513 -9.25 -36.16 -12.71
CA GLY A 513 -9.75 -36.37 -14.08
C GLY A 513 -8.62 -36.25 -15.10
N GLU A 514 -8.73 -36.90 -16.24
CA GLU A 514 -7.76 -36.84 -17.38
C GLU A 514 -6.29 -37.10 -17.00
N THR A 515 -6.01 -37.75 -15.86
CA THR A 515 -4.65 -38.12 -15.45
C THR A 515 -4.13 -39.33 -16.22
N GLU A 516 -3.78 -39.12 -17.49
CA GLU A 516 -3.35 -40.15 -18.44
C GLU A 516 -2.04 -40.88 -18.04
N TYR A 517 -1.15 -40.16 -17.37
CA TYR A 517 0.20 -40.66 -17.02
C TYR A 517 0.31 -41.13 -15.57
N THR A 518 -0.70 -40.85 -14.75
CA THR A 518 -0.70 -41.25 -13.35
C THR A 518 -0.93 -42.76 -13.24
N VAL A 519 -0.01 -43.45 -12.59
CA VAL A 519 -0.03 -44.90 -12.37
C VAL A 519 -0.57 -45.25 -10.98
N LYS A 520 -0.13 -44.49 -9.97
CA LYS A 520 -0.50 -44.72 -8.57
C LYS A 520 -0.92 -43.43 -7.90
N LEU A 521 -2.00 -43.50 -7.12
CA LEU A 521 -2.48 -42.41 -6.24
C LEU A 521 -2.43 -42.91 -4.78
N TYR A 522 -1.83 -42.09 -3.90
CA TYR A 522 -1.81 -42.35 -2.46
C TYR A 522 -2.68 -41.28 -1.76
N LEU A 523 -3.84 -41.73 -1.25
CA LEU A 523 -4.89 -40.90 -0.64
C LEU A 523 -5.15 -41.34 0.81
N THR A 524 -4.11 -41.75 1.53
CA THR A 524 -4.21 -42.49 2.80
C THR A 524 -4.85 -41.69 3.93
N ASN A 525 -4.79 -40.35 3.90
CA ASN A 525 -5.37 -39.46 4.91
C ASN A 525 -6.61 -38.71 4.43
N PHE A 526 -7.20 -39.10 3.29
CA PHE A 526 -8.41 -38.46 2.79
C PHE A 526 -9.58 -38.76 3.71
N ASP A 527 -10.16 -37.69 4.26
CA ASP A 527 -11.44 -37.69 4.96
C ASP A 527 -12.49 -37.09 4.05
N THR A 528 -13.48 -37.89 3.66
CA THR A 528 -14.49 -37.49 2.66
C THR A 528 -15.88 -37.28 3.26
N ARG A 529 -16.00 -37.23 4.61
CA ARG A 529 -17.31 -37.13 5.29
C ARG A 529 -18.11 -35.90 4.91
N ASN A 530 -17.45 -34.81 4.52
CA ASN A 530 -18.08 -33.55 4.15
C ASN A 530 -18.16 -33.36 2.62
N VAL A 531 -17.64 -34.28 1.82
CA VAL A 531 -17.62 -34.14 0.37
C VAL A 531 -19.02 -34.35 -0.22
N GLN A 532 -19.48 -33.36 -0.95
CA GLN A 532 -20.80 -33.32 -1.59
C GLN A 532 -20.73 -33.65 -3.08
N ASP A 533 -19.56 -33.48 -3.72
CA ASP A 533 -19.39 -33.65 -5.16
C ASP A 533 -18.13 -34.46 -5.51
N PHE A 534 -18.32 -35.66 -6.08
CA PHE A 534 -17.28 -36.53 -6.65
C PHE A 534 -17.37 -36.63 -8.18
N THR A 535 -18.14 -35.75 -8.84
CA THR A 535 -18.37 -35.81 -10.29
C THR A 535 -17.04 -35.83 -11.05
N GLY A 536 -16.83 -36.87 -11.86
CA GLY A 536 -15.64 -37.01 -12.68
C GLY A 536 -14.31 -37.16 -11.93
N MET A 537 -14.30 -37.43 -10.60
CA MET A 537 -13.11 -37.38 -9.76
C MET A 537 -11.93 -38.16 -10.33
N PHE A 538 -12.19 -39.33 -10.91
CA PHE A 538 -11.17 -40.21 -11.52
C PHE A 538 -11.45 -40.46 -13.01
N SER A 539 -12.26 -39.66 -13.68
CA SER A 539 -12.68 -39.91 -15.08
C SER A 539 -11.56 -39.73 -16.09
N LEU A 540 -11.70 -40.40 -17.24
CA LEU A 540 -10.91 -40.15 -18.45
C LEU A 540 -11.83 -39.82 -19.64
N GLY A 541 -11.29 -39.15 -20.67
CA GLY A 541 -11.92 -38.99 -21.95
C GLY A 541 -11.86 -40.29 -22.81
N HIS A 542 -12.74 -40.40 -23.78
CA HIS A 542 -12.93 -41.59 -24.59
C HIS A 542 -11.67 -42.07 -25.34
N TYR A 543 -10.77 -41.18 -25.71
CA TYR A 543 -9.59 -41.47 -26.53
C TYR A 543 -8.28 -41.30 -25.79
N THR A 544 -8.32 -41.18 -24.47
CA THR A 544 -7.13 -40.95 -23.65
C THR A 544 -6.51 -42.26 -23.16
N ARG A 545 -5.19 -42.23 -22.94
CA ARG A 545 -4.45 -43.39 -22.38
C ARG A 545 -4.83 -43.54 -20.91
N ASP A 546 -5.23 -44.75 -20.52
CA ASP A 546 -5.45 -45.07 -19.10
C ASP A 546 -4.21 -45.75 -18.52
N SER A 547 -3.53 -45.12 -17.59
CA SER A 547 -2.36 -45.66 -16.88
C SER A 547 -2.61 -45.96 -15.41
N LEU A 548 -3.74 -45.47 -14.84
CA LEU A 548 -4.03 -45.63 -13.41
C LEU A 548 -4.33 -47.07 -13.04
N THR A 549 -3.44 -47.69 -12.25
CA THR A 549 -3.58 -49.07 -11.82
C THR A 549 -4.08 -49.21 -10.39
N ASN A 550 -3.65 -48.34 -9.49
CA ASN A 550 -3.95 -48.46 -8.06
C ASN A 550 -4.27 -47.09 -7.41
N ILE A 551 -5.24 -47.11 -6.51
CA ILE A 551 -5.57 -46.01 -5.59
C ILE A 551 -5.42 -46.53 -4.17
N TYR A 552 -4.47 -46.03 -3.42
CA TYR A 552 -4.15 -46.47 -2.07
C TYR A 552 -4.85 -45.62 -1.02
N VAL A 553 -5.60 -46.27 -0.11
CA VAL A 553 -6.39 -45.61 0.97
C VAL A 553 -6.27 -46.38 2.28
N ARG A 554 -6.57 -45.76 3.41
CA ARG A 554 -6.72 -46.45 4.72
C ARG A 554 -8.14 -46.95 4.97
N SER A 555 -9.15 -46.21 4.47
CA SER A 555 -10.57 -46.51 4.68
C SER A 555 -11.38 -46.21 3.44
N ASP A 556 -12.57 -46.78 3.39
CA ASP A 556 -13.57 -46.45 2.37
C ASP A 556 -13.90 -44.95 2.40
N PHE A 557 -14.21 -44.40 1.24
CA PHE A 557 -14.68 -43.02 1.20
C PHE A 557 -16.12 -42.93 1.75
N ASN A 558 -16.35 -41.95 2.60
CA ASN A 558 -17.69 -41.63 3.08
C ASN A 558 -18.42 -40.81 2.01
N THR A 559 -19.55 -41.32 1.56
CA THR A 559 -20.39 -40.66 0.53
C THR A 559 -21.74 -40.18 1.06
N SER A 560 -21.93 -40.18 2.40
CA SER A 560 -23.22 -39.84 3.03
C SER A 560 -23.65 -38.38 2.83
N SER A 561 -22.68 -37.47 2.62
CA SER A 561 -22.95 -36.04 2.39
C SER A 561 -23.27 -35.71 0.92
N VAL A 562 -23.26 -36.70 0.03
CA VAL A 562 -23.58 -36.49 -1.38
C VAL A 562 -25.10 -36.32 -1.54
N THR A 563 -25.51 -35.10 -1.81
CA THR A 563 -26.93 -34.74 -2.03
C THR A 563 -27.28 -34.52 -3.50
N LYS A 564 -26.26 -34.38 -4.35
CA LYS A 564 -26.42 -34.13 -5.79
C LYS A 564 -26.32 -35.43 -6.59
N ARG A 565 -26.82 -35.39 -7.81
CA ARG A 565 -26.58 -36.45 -8.77
C ARG A 565 -25.13 -36.38 -9.25
N ILE A 566 -24.37 -37.43 -9.03
CA ILE A 566 -22.93 -37.54 -9.38
C ILE A 566 -22.81 -38.23 -10.74
N TYR A 567 -21.92 -37.73 -11.57
CA TYR A 567 -21.66 -38.23 -12.91
C TYR A 567 -20.23 -38.66 -13.07
N ASN A 568 -20.01 -39.77 -13.79
CA ASN A 568 -18.75 -40.16 -14.41
C ASN A 568 -17.55 -40.30 -13.45
N VAL A 569 -17.76 -40.77 -12.20
CA VAL A 569 -16.69 -40.85 -11.18
C VAL A 569 -15.45 -41.57 -11.72
N PHE A 570 -15.63 -42.72 -12.40
CA PHE A 570 -14.56 -43.55 -12.96
C PHE A 570 -14.69 -43.73 -14.48
N GLY A 571 -15.29 -42.81 -15.20
CA GLY A 571 -15.53 -42.93 -16.62
C GLY A 571 -14.27 -43.27 -17.40
N GLU A 572 -14.41 -44.25 -18.34
CA GLU A 572 -13.36 -44.73 -19.25
C GLU A 572 -12.10 -45.31 -18.56
N ARG A 573 -12.10 -45.57 -17.23
CA ARG A 573 -11.00 -46.26 -16.54
C ARG A 573 -11.04 -47.76 -16.87
N ARG A 574 -10.03 -48.24 -17.59
CA ARG A 574 -9.93 -49.63 -18.08
C ARG A 574 -8.89 -50.44 -17.33
N THR A 575 -7.80 -49.80 -16.86
CA THR A 575 -6.66 -50.45 -16.18
C THR A 575 -6.82 -50.51 -14.67
N LEU A 576 -7.63 -49.65 -14.06
CA LEU A 576 -7.82 -49.58 -12.62
C LEU A 576 -8.38 -50.88 -12.04
N ARG A 577 -7.75 -51.37 -10.98
CA ARG A 577 -8.16 -52.56 -10.21
C ARG A 577 -8.10 -52.24 -8.72
N GLY A 578 -8.93 -52.92 -7.97
CA GLY A 578 -8.83 -52.94 -6.52
C GLY A 578 -7.68 -53.80 -6.01
N GLY A 579 -7.45 -53.79 -4.70
CA GLY A 579 -6.32 -54.47 -4.05
C GLY A 579 -6.27 -55.99 -4.28
N ASN A 580 -7.43 -56.63 -4.45
CA ASN A 580 -7.55 -58.07 -4.78
C ASN A 580 -7.62 -58.32 -6.29
N GLY A 581 -7.36 -57.33 -7.13
CA GLY A 581 -7.42 -57.43 -8.59
C GLY A 581 -8.82 -57.31 -9.17
N SER A 582 -9.82 -57.04 -8.35
CA SER A 582 -11.21 -56.94 -8.77
C SER A 582 -11.46 -55.70 -9.63
N ARG A 583 -12.48 -55.81 -10.48
CA ARG A 583 -13.05 -54.65 -11.18
C ARG A 583 -14.43 -54.39 -10.64
N CYS A 584 -14.64 -53.23 -10.10
CA CYS A 584 -15.97 -52.81 -9.68
C CYS A 584 -16.84 -52.52 -10.92
N SER A 585 -18.01 -53.15 -10.99
CA SER A 585 -18.96 -52.90 -12.08
C SER A 585 -20.12 -52.02 -11.59
N PHE A 586 -20.51 -51.07 -12.42
CA PHE A 586 -21.68 -50.20 -12.17
C PHE A 586 -22.42 -50.00 -13.51
N SER A 587 -23.74 -50.00 -13.45
CA SER A 587 -24.62 -49.95 -14.61
C SER A 587 -24.94 -48.53 -15.02
N GLY A 588 -24.02 -47.72 -15.48
CA GLY A 588 -24.30 -46.41 -16.07
C GLY A 588 -25.14 -45.41 -15.27
N ASN A 589 -25.71 -45.84 -14.13
CA ASN A 589 -26.43 -44.97 -13.21
C ASN A 589 -25.43 -44.33 -12.25
N ASN A 590 -25.41 -43.03 -12.25
CA ASN A 590 -24.36 -42.18 -11.73
C ASN A 590 -24.02 -42.40 -10.26
N ASN A 591 -25.02 -42.58 -9.39
CA ASN A 591 -24.79 -42.82 -7.97
C ASN A 591 -24.30 -44.25 -7.67
N GLU A 592 -24.42 -45.20 -8.59
CA GLU A 592 -23.88 -46.53 -8.38
C GLU A 592 -22.36 -46.56 -8.41
N ALA A 593 -21.72 -45.69 -9.16
CA ALA A 593 -20.28 -45.55 -9.17
C ALA A 593 -19.69 -45.14 -7.82
N LEU A 594 -20.48 -44.49 -6.95
CA LEU A 594 -20.07 -44.16 -5.58
C LEU A 594 -19.79 -45.41 -4.74
N LYS A 595 -20.47 -46.52 -5.00
CA LYS A 595 -20.24 -47.80 -4.32
C LYS A 595 -18.83 -48.35 -4.57
N CYS A 596 -18.19 -47.94 -5.64
CA CYS A 596 -16.82 -48.33 -5.99
C CYS A 596 -15.73 -47.53 -5.29
N LEU A 597 -16.08 -46.46 -4.59
CA LEU A 597 -15.20 -45.63 -3.76
C LEU A 597 -14.86 -46.32 -2.42
N ARG A 598 -14.48 -47.61 -2.49
CA ARG A 598 -14.17 -48.45 -1.34
C ARG A 598 -13.01 -49.39 -1.60
N ILE A 599 -12.48 -49.94 -0.52
CA ILE A 599 -11.46 -50.97 -0.53
C ILE A 599 -12.05 -52.23 -1.17
N ASP A 600 -11.27 -52.88 -2.04
CA ASP A 600 -11.58 -54.13 -2.67
C ASP A 600 -11.48 -55.28 -1.66
N ARG A 601 -12.60 -55.92 -1.36
CA ARG A 601 -12.70 -57.05 -0.42
C ARG A 601 -13.27 -58.29 -1.12
N PRO A 602 -12.96 -59.52 -0.66
CA PRO A 602 -13.57 -60.74 -1.18
C PRO A 602 -15.10 -60.66 -1.10
N GLY A 603 -15.79 -60.79 -2.24
CA GLY A 603 -17.23 -60.70 -2.32
C GLY A 603 -17.83 -59.27 -2.32
N ASP A 604 -16.99 -58.26 -2.14
CA ASP A 604 -17.41 -56.85 -2.09
C ASP A 604 -16.41 -55.96 -2.86
N PRO A 605 -16.45 -56.01 -4.20
CA PRO A 605 -15.45 -55.36 -5.05
C PRO A 605 -15.48 -53.82 -4.94
N GLY A 606 -14.30 -53.20 -4.85
CA GLY A 606 -14.05 -51.77 -4.87
C GLY A 606 -12.86 -51.44 -5.75
N TYR A 607 -12.57 -50.18 -5.96
CA TYR A 607 -11.40 -49.73 -6.73
C TYR A 607 -10.19 -49.37 -5.86
N PHE A 608 -10.31 -49.44 -4.53
CA PHE A 608 -9.22 -49.04 -3.66
C PHE A 608 -8.39 -50.23 -3.18
N THR A 609 -7.10 -49.97 -3.00
CA THR A 609 -6.14 -50.89 -2.36
C THR A 609 -5.92 -50.38 -0.94
N GLN A 610 -6.08 -51.27 0.05
CA GLN A 610 -5.80 -50.95 1.45
C GLN A 610 -4.29 -50.90 1.71
N ILE A 611 -3.84 -49.92 2.53
CA ILE A 611 -2.43 -49.76 2.92
C ILE A 611 -2.31 -49.41 4.38
#